data_53d58744c19d95f94096042302f77550
#
_entry.id   53d58744c19d95f94096042302f77550
#
_cell.length_a   1.000
_cell.length_b   1.000
_cell.length_c   1.000
_cell.angle_alpha   90.00
_cell.angle_beta   90.00
_cell.angle_gamma   90.00
#
_symmetry.space_group_name_H-M   'P 1'
#
loop_
_entity.id
_entity.type
_entity.pdbx_description
1 polymer ?
#
loop_
_entity_poly.entity_id
_entity_poly.type
_entity_poly.pdbx_seq_one_letter_code
_entity_poly.pdbx_strand_id
1 'polypeptide(L)'
;MIPGDFQLQKLNKKNVIYLVILSIVGLIGATVAITLLSFVMSAWFGLPLDVFGLNEGPDQPIKFPHKTHVEELGLDCTFCHRTVTSEASASVPSVTLCMTCHKSVGDDLEEIEKLRSIYASKGTIDWIRVHRVPDHAHFIHEAHVKHFSEKNNVEPAQTCSICHGNVAEMEKVRQARELKMGDCVDCHKKNDGPTDCTTCHY
;
A
#
# COMPACT_ATOMS: atom_id res chain seq x y z
N MET A 1 59.74 -3.02 30.49
CA MET A 1 59.77 -4.32 29.80
C MET A 1 58.49 -4.41 28.99
N ILE A 2 58.54 -4.29 27.66
CA ILE A 2 57.44 -4.52 26.76
C ILE A 2 57.43 -6.03 26.50
N PRO A 3 56.33 -6.78 26.78
CA PRO A 3 56.33 -8.20 26.55
C PRO A 3 56.34 -8.49 25.04
N GLY A 4 57.32 -9.26 24.69
CA GLY A 4 57.59 -10.03 23.50
C GLY A 4 56.79 -9.84 22.22
N ASP A 5 57.52 -9.83 21.13
CA ASP A 5 57.09 -9.84 19.74
C ASP A 5 55.89 -10.78 19.51
N PHE A 6 54.72 -10.20 19.30
CA PHE A 6 53.55 -10.93 18.85
C PHE A 6 53.72 -11.29 17.37
N GLN A 7 54.31 -12.46 17.11
CA GLN A 7 54.43 -12.98 15.74
C GLN A 7 53.11 -13.53 15.30
N LEU A 8 52.45 -12.84 14.43
CA LEU A 8 51.26 -13.35 13.69
C LEU A 8 51.69 -14.62 12.94
N GLN A 9 51.14 -15.76 13.36
CA GLN A 9 51.37 -17.04 12.73
C GLN A 9 50.97 -16.96 11.25
N LYS A 10 51.89 -17.19 10.31
CA LYS A 10 51.62 -17.19 8.88
C LYS A 10 50.57 -18.27 8.56
N LEU A 11 49.36 -17.85 8.22
CA LEU A 11 48.29 -18.74 7.80
C LEU A 11 48.69 -19.49 6.53
N ASN A 12 48.60 -20.82 6.55
CA ASN A 12 48.82 -21.65 5.39
C ASN A 12 47.70 -21.34 4.34
N LYS A 13 48.01 -21.31 3.05
CA LYS A 13 47.06 -21.06 1.96
C LYS A 13 45.80 -21.91 2.08
N LYS A 14 45.92 -23.18 2.48
CA LYS A 14 44.74 -24.04 2.73
C LYS A 14 43.84 -23.52 3.83
N ASN A 15 44.41 -23.07 4.96
CA ASN A 15 43.64 -22.52 6.06
C ASN A 15 42.93 -21.20 5.68
N VAL A 16 43.57 -20.37 4.87
CA VAL A 16 42.94 -19.14 4.33
C VAL A 16 41.73 -19.50 3.46
N ILE A 17 41.88 -20.48 2.56
CA ILE A 17 40.77 -20.94 1.72
C ILE A 17 39.61 -21.47 2.58
N TYR A 18 39.91 -22.29 3.59
CA TYR A 18 38.87 -22.80 4.49
C TYR A 18 38.16 -21.67 5.27
N LEU A 19 38.91 -20.67 5.79
CA LEU A 19 38.32 -19.52 6.46
C LEU A 19 37.43 -18.68 5.53
N VAL A 20 37.85 -18.48 4.29
CA VAL A 20 37.04 -17.77 3.28
C VAL A 20 35.74 -18.55 2.96
N ILE A 21 35.83 -19.85 2.74
CA ILE A 21 34.67 -20.69 2.51
C ILE A 21 33.74 -20.67 3.72
N LEU A 22 34.27 -20.82 4.91
CA LEU A 22 33.47 -20.80 6.14
C LEU A 22 32.77 -19.44 6.35
N SER A 23 33.48 -18.34 6.04
CA SER A 23 32.91 -16.98 6.10
C SER A 23 31.78 -16.79 5.08
N ILE A 24 31.94 -17.28 3.85
CA ILE A 24 30.91 -17.21 2.81
C ILE A 24 29.68 -18.05 3.22
N VAL A 25 29.89 -19.28 3.67
CA VAL A 25 28.79 -20.16 4.13
C VAL A 25 28.09 -19.55 5.34
N GLY A 26 28.85 -18.97 6.28
CA GLY A 26 28.29 -18.28 7.44
C GLY A 26 27.47 -17.04 7.05
N LEU A 27 27.95 -16.26 6.07
CA LEU A 27 27.22 -15.10 5.56
C LEU A 27 25.91 -15.52 4.86
N ILE A 28 25.97 -16.54 4.01
CA ILE A 28 24.77 -17.08 3.34
C ILE A 28 23.77 -17.60 4.39
N GLY A 29 24.25 -18.36 5.38
CA GLY A 29 23.40 -18.86 6.45
C GLY A 29 22.74 -17.73 7.27
N ALA A 30 23.50 -16.69 7.59
CA ALA A 30 22.99 -15.52 8.31
C ALA A 30 21.92 -14.76 7.49
N THR A 31 22.17 -14.55 6.19
CA THR A 31 21.19 -13.87 5.32
C THR A 31 19.90 -14.67 5.20
N VAL A 32 19.97 -15.98 5.00
CA VAL A 32 18.79 -16.86 4.97
C VAL A 32 18.04 -16.82 6.29
N ALA A 33 18.75 -16.91 7.42
CA ALA A 33 18.11 -16.86 8.75
C ALA A 33 17.42 -15.52 9.01
N ILE A 34 18.04 -14.39 8.66
CA ILE A 34 17.44 -13.05 8.79
C ILE A 34 16.20 -12.92 7.90
N THR A 35 16.26 -13.40 6.66
CA THR A 35 15.13 -13.35 5.73
C THR A 35 13.94 -14.17 6.25
N LEU A 36 14.19 -15.40 6.71
CA LEU A 36 13.16 -16.25 7.30
C LEU A 36 12.55 -15.63 8.57
N LEU A 37 13.40 -15.09 9.44
CA LEU A 37 12.93 -14.41 10.66
C LEU A 37 12.07 -13.19 10.31
N SER A 38 12.51 -12.37 9.36
CA SER A 38 11.76 -11.20 8.89
C SER A 38 10.40 -11.62 8.31
N PHE A 39 10.37 -12.69 7.51
CA PHE A 39 9.13 -13.22 6.96
C PHE A 39 8.16 -13.71 8.07
N VAL A 40 8.68 -14.48 9.04
CA VAL A 40 7.87 -14.96 10.17
C VAL A 40 7.35 -13.80 11.01
N MET A 41 8.21 -12.82 11.33
CA MET A 41 7.81 -11.64 12.10
C MET A 41 6.76 -10.81 11.37
N SER A 42 6.91 -10.62 10.06
CA SER A 42 5.89 -9.94 9.25
C SER A 42 4.56 -10.70 9.23
N ALA A 43 4.60 -12.03 9.03
CA ALA A 43 3.41 -12.85 8.93
C ALA A 43 2.65 -13.00 10.27
N TRP A 44 3.35 -13.03 11.41
CA TRP A 44 2.74 -13.28 12.74
C TRP A 44 2.41 -11.99 13.49
N PHE A 45 3.21 -10.95 13.34
CA PHE A 45 3.06 -9.70 14.10
C PHE A 45 2.57 -8.54 13.24
N GLY A 46 2.33 -8.76 11.93
CA GLY A 46 1.86 -7.70 11.03
C GLY A 46 2.85 -6.53 10.91
N LEU A 47 4.14 -6.77 11.16
CA LEU A 47 5.15 -5.73 11.02
C LEU A 47 5.32 -5.43 9.53
N PRO A 48 5.24 -4.16 9.10
CA PRO A 48 5.40 -3.77 7.70
C PRO A 48 6.89 -3.80 7.33
N LEU A 49 7.48 -4.98 7.38
CA LEU A 49 8.83 -5.21 6.91
C LEU A 49 8.74 -5.38 5.40
N ASP A 50 9.02 -4.33 4.68
CA ASP A 50 9.11 -4.32 3.21
C ASP A 50 10.38 -5.05 2.75
N VAL A 51 10.42 -6.35 3.05
CA VAL A 51 11.51 -7.23 2.64
C VAL A 51 11.26 -7.58 1.17
N PHE A 52 12.07 -7.05 0.27
CA PHE A 52 12.03 -7.25 -1.18
C PHE A 52 10.96 -6.47 -1.97
N GLY A 53 10.44 -5.35 -1.49
CA GLY A 53 9.45 -4.58 -2.24
C GLY A 53 8.12 -5.32 -2.45
N LEU A 54 7.83 -6.37 -1.66
CA LEU A 54 6.61 -7.18 -1.78
C LEU A 54 5.33 -6.39 -1.45
N ASN A 55 5.48 -5.18 -0.92
CA ASN A 55 4.36 -4.31 -0.55
C ASN A 55 4.08 -3.21 -1.59
N GLU A 56 4.65 -3.33 -2.78
CA GLU A 56 4.28 -2.47 -3.89
C GLU A 56 2.86 -2.82 -4.36
N GLY A 57 2.03 -1.79 -4.57
CA GLY A 57 0.70 -2.00 -5.12
C GLY A 57 0.76 -2.63 -6.52
N PRO A 58 -0.35 -3.19 -7.03
CA PRO A 58 -0.40 -3.78 -8.37
C PRO A 58 -0.15 -2.74 -9.46
N ASP A 59 0.42 -3.18 -10.58
CA ASP A 59 0.48 -2.36 -11.78
C ASP A 59 -0.93 -2.12 -12.32
N GLN A 60 -1.21 -0.88 -12.66
CA GLN A 60 -2.51 -0.47 -13.18
C GLN A 60 -2.47 -0.34 -14.71
N PRO A 61 -3.60 -0.52 -15.42
CA PRO A 61 -3.67 -0.34 -16.87
C PRO A 61 -3.21 1.05 -17.33
N ILE A 62 -3.46 2.07 -16.51
CA ILE A 62 -2.94 3.43 -16.66
C ILE A 62 -2.22 3.77 -15.35
N LYS A 63 -0.99 4.25 -15.44
CA LYS A 63 -0.25 4.76 -14.29
C LYS A 63 -0.86 6.08 -13.85
N PHE A 64 -1.61 6.04 -12.76
CA PHE A 64 -2.26 7.21 -12.18
C PHE A 64 -1.58 7.59 -10.85
N PRO A 65 -0.78 8.66 -10.80
CA PRO A 65 -0.15 9.13 -9.57
C PRO A 65 -1.14 9.98 -8.78
N HIS A 66 -1.54 9.53 -7.60
CA HIS A 66 -2.33 10.35 -6.68
C HIS A 66 -1.54 11.59 -6.23
N LYS A 67 -0.22 11.45 -6.07
CA LYS A 67 0.66 12.54 -5.71
C LYS A 67 0.47 13.77 -6.60
N THR A 68 0.56 13.59 -7.90
CA THR A 68 0.38 14.73 -8.83
C THR A 68 -1.01 15.35 -8.74
N HIS A 69 -2.07 14.53 -8.63
CA HIS A 69 -3.43 15.05 -8.66
C HIS A 69 -3.88 15.64 -7.32
N VAL A 70 -3.52 15.02 -6.21
CA VAL A 70 -3.99 15.41 -4.87
C VAL A 70 -3.01 16.35 -4.19
N GLU A 71 -1.72 15.96 -4.07
CA GLU A 71 -0.73 16.75 -3.34
C GLU A 71 -0.31 18.00 -4.14
N GLU A 72 0.01 17.84 -5.43
CA GLU A 72 0.56 18.95 -6.24
C GLU A 72 -0.54 19.86 -6.82
N LEU A 73 -1.65 19.28 -7.29
CA LEU A 73 -2.76 20.04 -7.90
C LEU A 73 -3.88 20.38 -6.91
N GLY A 74 -3.88 19.81 -5.70
CA GLY A 74 -4.86 20.09 -4.66
C GLY A 74 -6.27 19.56 -4.94
N LEU A 75 -6.42 18.52 -5.77
CA LEU A 75 -7.73 17.93 -6.02
C LEU A 75 -8.21 17.14 -4.80
N ASP A 76 -9.44 17.41 -4.37
CA ASP A 76 -10.07 16.69 -3.25
C ASP A 76 -10.39 15.24 -3.59
N CYS A 77 -10.28 14.35 -2.60
CA CYS A 77 -10.58 12.92 -2.78
C CYS A 77 -11.99 12.68 -3.31
N THR A 78 -12.97 13.44 -2.82
CA THR A 78 -14.39 13.33 -3.18
C THR A 78 -14.69 13.87 -4.57
N PHE A 79 -13.78 14.64 -5.18
CA PHE A 79 -13.91 15.07 -6.57
C PHE A 79 -13.92 13.87 -7.53
N CYS A 80 -13.08 12.86 -7.25
CA CYS A 80 -12.98 11.65 -8.04
C CYS A 80 -13.81 10.49 -7.46
N HIS A 81 -13.78 10.28 -6.14
CA HIS A 81 -14.50 9.23 -5.43
C HIS A 81 -15.87 9.73 -4.93
N ARG A 82 -16.77 10.02 -5.86
CA ARG A 82 -17.98 10.80 -5.60
C ARG A 82 -19.02 10.13 -4.70
N THR A 83 -19.04 8.81 -4.67
CA THR A 83 -20.06 8.05 -3.91
C THR A 83 -19.62 7.69 -2.50
N VAL A 84 -18.41 8.06 -2.10
CA VAL A 84 -17.81 7.67 -0.81
C VAL A 84 -18.60 8.17 0.42
N THR A 85 -19.32 9.27 0.26
CA THR A 85 -20.15 9.89 1.34
C THR A 85 -21.62 9.50 1.28
N SER A 86 -22.04 8.70 0.29
CA SER A 86 -23.46 8.40 0.06
C SER A 86 -23.75 6.93 -0.25
N GLU A 87 -22.73 6.11 -0.46
CA GLU A 87 -22.89 4.71 -0.85
C GLU A 87 -21.87 3.79 -0.14
N ALA A 88 -22.11 2.48 -0.27
CA ALA A 88 -21.19 1.48 0.26
C ALA A 88 -19.83 1.53 -0.44
N SER A 89 -19.81 1.77 -1.74
CA SER A 89 -18.57 1.83 -2.55
C SER A 89 -18.10 3.28 -2.74
N ALA A 90 -16.79 3.49 -2.64
CA ALA A 90 -16.19 4.80 -2.90
C ALA A 90 -16.18 5.20 -4.38
N SER A 91 -16.53 4.28 -5.29
CA SER A 91 -16.43 4.41 -6.74
C SER A 91 -15.03 4.71 -7.27
N VAL A 92 -14.86 4.54 -8.57
CA VAL A 92 -13.69 4.97 -9.34
C VAL A 92 -14.20 5.92 -10.43
N PRO A 93 -13.52 7.04 -10.70
CA PRO A 93 -13.99 8.01 -11.68
C PRO A 93 -14.10 7.39 -13.09
N SER A 94 -15.12 7.81 -13.82
CA SER A 94 -15.26 7.42 -15.23
C SER A 94 -14.19 8.09 -16.10
N VAL A 95 -13.84 7.47 -17.22
CA VAL A 95 -12.91 8.06 -18.21
C VAL A 95 -13.35 9.47 -18.63
N THR A 96 -14.65 9.73 -18.70
CA THR A 96 -15.20 11.06 -19.03
C THR A 96 -14.79 12.14 -18.01
N LEU A 97 -14.69 11.78 -16.71
CA LEU A 97 -14.24 12.72 -15.71
C LEU A 97 -12.75 13.09 -15.93
N CYS A 98 -11.91 12.13 -16.22
CA CYS A 98 -10.50 12.36 -16.54
C CYS A 98 -10.37 13.31 -17.75
N MET A 99 -11.20 13.11 -18.76
CA MET A 99 -11.21 13.90 -19.98
C MET A 99 -11.72 15.33 -19.79
N THR A 100 -12.20 15.71 -18.61
CA THR A 100 -12.54 17.11 -18.33
C THR A 100 -11.30 18.01 -18.43
N CYS A 101 -10.15 17.52 -17.97
CA CYS A 101 -8.86 18.20 -18.05
C CYS A 101 -7.98 17.65 -19.18
N HIS A 102 -7.89 16.32 -19.31
CA HIS A 102 -6.95 15.66 -20.25
C HIS A 102 -7.33 15.74 -21.73
N LYS A 103 -8.38 16.45 -22.08
CA LYS A 103 -8.60 16.90 -23.46
C LYS A 103 -7.52 17.88 -23.92
N SER A 104 -6.97 18.69 -23.00
CA SER A 104 -6.08 19.80 -23.29
C SER A 104 -4.80 19.80 -22.46
N VAL A 105 -4.60 18.82 -21.60
CA VAL A 105 -3.45 18.73 -20.69
C VAL A 105 -2.77 17.37 -20.82
N GLY A 106 -1.44 17.36 -20.83
CA GLY A 106 -0.61 16.16 -20.82
C GLY A 106 -0.39 15.55 -22.21
N ASP A 107 -0.29 16.37 -23.27
CA ASP A 107 -0.14 15.90 -24.66
C ASP A 107 1.14 15.11 -24.92
N ASP A 108 2.15 15.28 -24.09
CA ASP A 108 3.46 14.63 -24.17
C ASP A 108 3.56 13.35 -23.31
N LEU A 109 2.49 12.96 -22.62
CA LEU A 109 2.48 11.83 -21.71
C LEU A 109 1.83 10.58 -22.33
N GLU A 110 2.60 9.48 -22.42
CA GLU A 110 2.12 8.20 -22.94
C GLU A 110 0.84 7.70 -22.28
N GLU A 111 0.72 7.88 -20.95
CA GLU A 111 -0.45 7.46 -20.18
C GLU A 111 -1.71 8.26 -20.55
N ILE A 112 -1.53 9.53 -20.95
CA ILE A 112 -2.64 10.38 -21.41
C ILE A 112 -3.06 9.99 -22.84
N GLU A 113 -2.13 9.60 -23.68
CA GLU A 113 -2.45 9.05 -25.00
C GLU A 113 -3.28 7.76 -24.88
N LYS A 114 -2.90 6.85 -23.98
CA LYS A 114 -3.69 5.66 -23.65
C LYS A 114 -5.10 6.03 -23.19
N LEU A 115 -5.22 6.98 -22.27
CA LEU A 115 -6.50 7.47 -21.75
C LEU A 115 -7.39 8.00 -22.88
N ARG A 116 -6.85 8.82 -23.76
CA ARG A 116 -7.57 9.38 -24.92
C ARG A 116 -8.03 8.31 -25.90
N SER A 117 -7.20 7.29 -26.13
CA SER A 117 -7.56 6.14 -26.97
C SER A 117 -8.74 5.37 -26.37
N ILE A 118 -8.72 5.11 -25.07
CA ILE A 118 -9.84 4.46 -24.35
C ILE A 118 -11.11 5.32 -24.45
N TYR A 119 -11.00 6.63 -24.27
CA TYR A 119 -12.12 7.54 -24.40
C TYR A 119 -12.72 7.53 -25.82
N ALA A 120 -11.86 7.59 -26.85
CA ALA A 120 -12.29 7.59 -28.25
C ALA A 120 -13.04 6.29 -28.63
N SER A 121 -12.61 5.15 -28.08
CA SER A 121 -13.27 3.87 -28.26
C SER A 121 -14.51 3.68 -27.37
N LYS A 122 -14.89 4.67 -26.56
CA LYS A 122 -15.95 4.56 -25.53
C LYS A 122 -15.71 3.42 -24.55
N GLY A 123 -14.44 3.09 -24.30
CA GLY A 123 -14.02 2.05 -23.39
C GLY A 123 -14.03 2.48 -21.92
N THR A 124 -13.71 1.52 -21.06
CA THR A 124 -13.51 1.70 -19.63
C THR A 124 -12.09 1.28 -19.24
N ILE A 125 -11.58 1.81 -18.13
CA ILE A 125 -10.32 1.34 -17.57
C ILE A 125 -10.63 0.21 -16.60
N ASP A 126 -10.05 -0.95 -16.84
CA ASP A 126 -10.19 -2.14 -15.98
C ASP A 126 -9.21 -2.08 -14.81
N TRP A 127 -9.53 -1.23 -13.82
CA TRP A 127 -8.69 -1.00 -12.66
C TRP A 127 -8.53 -2.25 -11.80
N ILE A 128 -7.30 -2.56 -11.42
CA ILE A 128 -7.01 -3.64 -10.47
C ILE A 128 -7.28 -3.14 -9.05
N ARG A 129 -8.14 -3.84 -8.32
CA ARG A 129 -8.51 -3.46 -6.95
C ARG A 129 -7.32 -3.65 -6.00
N VAL A 130 -6.89 -2.57 -5.36
CA VAL A 130 -5.84 -2.56 -4.34
C VAL A 130 -6.41 -2.97 -2.98
N HIS A 131 -7.57 -2.40 -2.62
CA HIS A 131 -8.26 -2.71 -1.36
C HIS A 131 -9.45 -3.62 -1.66
N ARG A 132 -9.43 -4.81 -1.08
CA ARG A 132 -10.49 -5.79 -1.26
C ARG A 132 -10.80 -6.47 0.07
N VAL A 133 -12.07 -6.47 0.45
CA VAL A 133 -12.61 -7.37 1.48
C VAL A 133 -13.15 -8.63 0.81
N PRO A 134 -13.21 -9.78 1.50
CA PRO A 134 -13.87 -10.99 0.98
C PRO A 134 -15.34 -10.71 0.63
N ASP A 135 -15.88 -11.43 -0.34
CA ASP A 135 -17.23 -11.19 -0.85
C ASP A 135 -18.35 -11.44 0.19
N HIS A 136 -18.05 -12.18 1.26
CA HIS A 136 -18.94 -12.42 2.39
C HIS A 136 -18.84 -11.35 3.49
N ALA A 137 -18.01 -10.31 3.31
CA ALA A 137 -17.88 -9.20 4.25
C ALA A 137 -18.35 -7.90 3.58
N HIS A 138 -19.33 -7.26 4.20
CA HIS A 138 -19.90 -6.01 3.69
C HIS A 138 -19.26 -4.82 4.42
N PHE A 139 -18.64 -3.93 3.63
CA PHE A 139 -18.06 -2.69 4.10
C PHE A 139 -18.77 -1.51 3.45
N ILE A 140 -19.21 -0.56 4.26
CA ILE A 140 -19.96 0.62 3.82
C ILE A 140 -19.13 1.87 4.09
N HIS A 141 -18.61 2.51 3.03
CA HIS A 141 -17.80 3.72 3.15
C HIS A 141 -18.56 4.87 3.80
N GLU A 142 -19.80 5.13 3.37
CA GLU A 142 -20.63 6.21 3.91
C GLU A 142 -20.67 6.22 5.44
N ALA A 143 -20.98 5.08 6.07
CA ALA A 143 -21.09 4.97 7.53
C ALA A 143 -19.76 5.28 8.23
N HIS A 144 -18.64 4.80 7.69
CA HIS A 144 -17.30 5.00 8.27
C HIS A 144 -16.81 6.44 8.08
N VAL A 145 -16.95 6.97 6.88
CA VAL A 145 -16.56 8.36 6.56
C VAL A 145 -17.37 9.34 7.39
N LYS A 146 -18.68 9.15 7.49
CA LYS A 146 -19.54 9.97 8.33
C LYS A 146 -19.12 9.92 9.80
N HIS A 147 -18.94 8.70 10.35
CA HIS A 147 -18.53 8.52 11.75
C HIS A 147 -17.23 9.27 12.07
N PHE A 148 -16.20 9.10 11.26
CA PHE A 148 -14.90 9.73 11.53
C PHE A 148 -14.88 11.22 11.22
N SER A 149 -15.64 11.70 10.25
CA SER A 149 -15.83 13.11 9.97
C SER A 149 -16.48 13.83 11.15
N GLU A 150 -17.59 13.30 11.66
CA GLU A 150 -18.30 13.84 12.83
C GLU A 150 -17.46 13.74 14.12
N LYS A 151 -16.86 12.56 14.38
CA LYS A 151 -16.05 12.32 15.58
C LYS A 151 -14.86 13.25 15.69
N ASN A 152 -14.19 13.52 14.57
CA ASN A 152 -12.98 14.35 14.54
C ASN A 152 -13.26 15.81 14.17
N ASN A 153 -14.50 16.14 13.83
CA ASN A 153 -14.92 17.45 13.33
C ASN A 153 -14.05 17.93 12.13
N VAL A 154 -13.95 17.09 11.12
CA VAL A 154 -13.15 17.33 9.91
C VAL A 154 -13.97 17.05 8.66
N GLU A 155 -13.53 17.57 7.51
CA GLU A 155 -14.15 17.27 6.21
C GLU A 155 -13.99 15.78 5.85
N PRO A 156 -14.96 15.19 5.13
CA PRO A 156 -14.96 13.78 4.76
C PRO A 156 -13.66 13.30 4.13
N ALA A 157 -13.06 14.07 3.23
CA ALA A 157 -11.83 13.73 2.55
C ALA A 157 -10.63 13.52 3.50
N GLN A 158 -10.62 14.21 4.64
CA GLN A 158 -9.55 14.10 5.63
C GLN A 158 -9.59 12.77 6.41
N THR A 159 -10.70 12.03 6.34
CA THR A 159 -10.84 10.74 7.03
C THR A 159 -10.22 9.57 6.26
N CYS A 160 -9.97 9.73 4.96
CA CYS A 160 -9.51 8.65 4.08
C CYS A 160 -8.19 8.03 4.54
N SER A 161 -7.27 8.86 5.02
CA SER A 161 -5.93 8.43 5.46
C SER A 161 -5.97 7.50 6.69
N ILE A 162 -7.04 7.50 7.50
CA ILE A 162 -7.21 6.62 8.66
C ILE A 162 -7.14 5.14 8.23
N CYS A 163 -7.68 4.82 7.06
CA CYS A 163 -7.74 3.45 6.53
C CYS A 163 -6.77 3.22 5.35
N HIS A 164 -6.65 4.20 4.46
CA HIS A 164 -5.88 4.07 3.22
C HIS A 164 -4.43 4.56 3.34
N GLY A 165 -4.03 5.12 4.49
CA GLY A 165 -2.73 5.78 4.62
C GLY A 165 -2.66 7.07 3.80
N ASN A 166 -1.46 7.61 3.63
CA ASN A 166 -1.27 8.86 2.90
C ASN A 166 -1.26 8.64 1.38
N VAL A 167 -2.43 8.34 0.80
CA VAL A 167 -2.59 8.11 -0.64
C VAL A 167 -2.21 9.35 -1.45
N ALA A 168 -2.37 10.55 -0.88
CA ALA A 168 -2.01 11.80 -1.53
C ALA A 168 -0.55 11.85 -1.98
N GLU A 169 0.35 11.22 -1.24
CA GLU A 169 1.78 11.15 -1.55
C GLU A 169 2.18 9.92 -2.40
N MET A 170 1.21 9.04 -2.74
CA MET A 170 1.53 7.79 -3.43
C MET A 170 1.60 8.01 -4.94
N GLU A 171 2.74 7.63 -5.53
CA GLU A 171 2.89 7.43 -6.98
C GLU A 171 2.14 6.20 -7.46
N LYS A 172 2.18 5.14 -6.67
CA LYS A 172 1.49 3.86 -6.89
C LYS A 172 0.75 3.47 -5.64
N VAL A 173 -0.56 3.31 -5.73
CA VAL A 173 -1.38 2.98 -4.56
C VAL A 173 -1.10 1.57 -4.08
N ARG A 174 -0.87 1.46 -2.78
CA ARG A 174 -0.70 0.20 -2.06
C ARG A 174 -1.64 0.10 -0.87
N GLN A 175 -1.87 -1.10 -0.41
CA GLN A 175 -2.68 -1.33 0.77
C GLN A 175 -1.90 -0.92 2.04
N ALA A 176 -2.47 0.00 2.81
CA ALA A 176 -1.85 0.51 4.03
C ALA A 176 -2.21 -0.30 5.28
N ARG A 177 -3.37 -1.01 5.25
CA ARG A 177 -3.86 -1.85 6.34
C ARG A 177 -4.29 -3.20 5.80
N GLU A 178 -4.02 -4.26 6.55
CA GLU A 178 -4.57 -5.58 6.28
C GLU A 178 -6.07 -5.57 6.62
N LEU A 179 -6.95 -5.73 5.64
CA LEU A 179 -8.40 -5.75 5.85
C LEU A 179 -8.86 -7.14 6.30
N LYS A 180 -8.28 -7.63 7.41
CA LYS A 180 -8.66 -8.90 8.05
C LYS A 180 -9.78 -8.66 9.08
N MET A 181 -10.60 -9.68 9.34
CA MET A 181 -11.69 -9.60 10.33
C MET A 181 -11.22 -9.11 11.70
N GLY A 182 -10.07 -9.59 12.19
CA GLY A 182 -9.50 -9.13 13.46
C GLY A 182 -9.20 -7.65 13.48
N ASP A 183 -8.66 -7.09 12.40
CA ASP A 183 -8.36 -5.68 12.26
C ASP A 183 -9.65 -4.82 12.28
N CYS A 184 -10.70 -5.29 11.60
CA CYS A 184 -12.01 -4.63 11.62
C CYS A 184 -12.63 -4.65 13.02
N VAL A 185 -12.65 -5.80 13.68
CA VAL A 185 -13.21 -5.95 15.05
C VAL A 185 -12.43 -5.13 16.06
N ASP A 186 -11.11 -5.10 15.98
CA ASP A 186 -10.27 -4.28 16.88
C ASP A 186 -10.49 -2.78 16.67
N CYS A 187 -10.67 -2.35 15.42
CA CYS A 187 -11.03 -0.97 15.10
C CYS A 187 -12.41 -0.60 15.67
N HIS A 188 -13.41 -1.45 15.48
CA HIS A 188 -14.76 -1.26 16.02
C HIS A 188 -14.74 -1.17 17.55
N LYS A 189 -14.03 -2.07 18.25
CA LYS A 189 -13.90 -1.98 19.73
C LYS A 189 -13.28 -0.68 20.21
N LYS A 190 -12.30 -0.13 19.47
CA LYS A 190 -11.62 1.13 19.81
C LYS A 190 -12.46 2.37 19.50
N ASN A 191 -13.46 2.24 18.65
CA ASN A 191 -14.27 3.35 18.16
C ASN A 191 -15.77 3.17 18.48
N ASP A 192 -16.12 2.28 19.43
CA ASP A 192 -17.49 2.00 19.86
C ASP A 192 -18.40 1.54 18.70
N GLY A 193 -17.82 0.89 17.69
CA GLY A 193 -18.55 0.31 16.56
C GLY A 193 -19.15 -1.06 16.90
N PRO A 194 -20.14 -1.53 16.15
CA PRO A 194 -20.76 -2.85 16.35
C PRO A 194 -19.77 -3.97 16.07
N THR A 195 -19.80 -5.04 16.87
CA THR A 195 -18.90 -6.20 16.75
C THR A 195 -19.64 -7.53 16.57
N ASP A 196 -20.94 -7.49 16.40
CA ASP A 196 -21.73 -8.68 16.11
C ASP A 196 -21.52 -9.17 14.67
N CYS A 197 -21.69 -10.48 14.45
CA CYS A 197 -21.36 -11.11 13.18
C CYS A 197 -22.23 -10.58 12.02
N THR A 198 -23.50 -10.28 12.30
CA THR A 198 -24.48 -9.88 11.28
C THR A 198 -24.34 -8.43 10.82
N THR A 199 -23.55 -7.63 11.51
CA THR A 199 -23.23 -6.26 11.05
C THR A 199 -22.37 -6.28 9.78
N CYS A 200 -21.48 -7.27 9.65
CA CYS A 200 -20.55 -7.36 8.54
C CYS A 200 -20.84 -8.53 7.59
N HIS A 201 -21.60 -9.55 8.06
CA HIS A 201 -21.88 -10.77 7.31
C HIS A 201 -23.41 -10.95 7.15
N TYR A 202 -23.97 -10.48 6.04
CA TYR A 202 -25.40 -10.59 5.69
C TYR A 202 -25.63 -10.77 4.19
#